data_7303d5a48fa3709f7f0bc0f2e14e4aa5
#
_entry.id   7303d5a48fa3709f7f0bc0f2e14e4aa5
#
_cell.length_a   1.000
_cell.length_b   1.000
_cell.length_c   1.000
_cell.angle_alpha   90.00
_cell.angle_beta   90.00
_cell.angle_gamma   90.00
#
_symmetry.space_group_name_H-M   'P 1'
#
loop_
_entity.id
_entity.type
_entity.pdbx_description
1 polymer ?
#
loop_
_entity_poly.entity_id
_entity_poly.type
_entity_poly.pdbx_seq_one_letter_code
_entity_poly.pdbx_strand_id
1 'polypeptide(L)'
;MKKLLLTLAAGIVLCSCGSHDPQIAIVPYPNHLETGRGTYRVTDRPVTCDSRTDERTQRAVVGFAARLATVTGGTNPVTVADEVPASGISFVTDESLPAEGYELNVDGEGIEVRASQFPGFLYALQSLEQLLPAAVYGTEPAPDAAWEVPCVKIADAPRFAYRGMHLDVARHFFSVDEVKRYIDVMAIHKLNTLHWHLTDDQGWRIEIKRYPELTAVGSIRKATVVRKEWGTYDGTPYGGFYTQDEIRDVVKYAADRGVTVIPEIDLPGHMLAALTAYPELGCTGGPYEVWGRWGVADDVLCPGREKTFEFLEGVLTEVMELFPSEYIHIGGDECPK
;
A
#
# COMPACT_ATOMS: atom_id res chain seq x y z
N MET A 1 -69.00 -29.58 -44.68
CA MET A 1 -68.45 -30.13 -43.41
C MET A 1 -66.96 -30.24 -43.55
N LYS A 2 -66.20 -29.20 -43.12
CA LYS A 2 -64.71 -29.19 -43.14
C LYS A 2 -64.22 -29.37 -41.71
N LYS A 3 -63.52 -30.49 -41.43
CA LYS A 3 -62.89 -30.76 -40.14
C LYS A 3 -61.60 -30.00 -40.06
N LEU A 4 -61.49 -29.13 -39.11
CA LEU A 4 -60.28 -28.38 -38.74
C LEU A 4 -59.44 -29.24 -37.80
N LEU A 5 -58.25 -29.67 -38.20
CA LEU A 5 -57.25 -30.32 -37.35
C LEU A 5 -56.45 -29.20 -36.68
N LEU A 6 -56.54 -29.13 -35.35
CA LEU A 6 -55.67 -28.31 -34.55
C LEU A 6 -54.42 -29.13 -34.17
N THR A 7 -53.28 -28.78 -34.72
CA THR A 7 -51.96 -29.37 -34.35
C THR A 7 -51.38 -28.54 -33.21
N LEU A 8 -51.31 -29.15 -32.01
CA LEU A 8 -50.70 -28.55 -30.81
C LEU A 8 -49.17 -28.75 -30.92
N ALA A 9 -48.42 -27.69 -31.23
CA ALA A 9 -46.98 -27.70 -31.19
C ALA A 9 -46.53 -27.40 -29.75
N ALA A 10 -46.08 -28.46 -29.04
CA ALA A 10 -45.41 -28.31 -27.75
C ALA A 10 -44.01 -27.75 -27.93
N GLY A 11 -43.81 -26.46 -27.69
CA GLY A 11 -42.51 -25.83 -27.66
C GLY A 11 -41.72 -26.27 -26.42
N ILE A 12 -40.70 -27.07 -26.59
CA ILE A 12 -39.73 -27.37 -25.55
C ILE A 12 -38.86 -26.12 -25.40
N VAL A 13 -39.10 -25.35 -24.35
CA VAL A 13 -38.21 -24.28 -23.90
C VAL A 13 -37.00 -24.95 -23.26
N LEU A 14 -35.93 -25.12 -24.03
CA LEU A 14 -34.62 -25.43 -23.48
C LEU A 14 -34.14 -24.20 -22.72
N CYS A 15 -34.37 -24.16 -21.40
CA CYS A 15 -33.63 -23.30 -20.51
C CYS A 15 -32.16 -23.71 -20.58
N SER A 16 -31.40 -23.06 -21.43
CA SER A 16 -29.94 -23.06 -21.35
C SER A 16 -29.58 -22.38 -20.02
N CYS A 17 -29.38 -23.16 -18.97
CA CYS A 17 -28.60 -22.74 -17.84
C CYS A 17 -27.17 -22.55 -18.35
N GLY A 18 -26.85 -21.37 -18.89
CA GLY A 18 -25.49 -20.95 -19.06
C GLY A 18 -24.86 -20.94 -17.66
N SER A 19 -23.96 -21.89 -17.41
CA SER A 19 -23.04 -21.77 -16.29
C SER A 19 -22.24 -20.51 -16.53
N HIS A 20 -22.61 -19.40 -15.90
CA HIS A 20 -21.69 -18.29 -15.75
C HIS A 20 -20.54 -18.82 -14.91
N ASP A 21 -19.43 -19.17 -15.53
CA ASP A 21 -18.17 -19.29 -14.79
C ASP A 21 -17.95 -17.97 -14.05
N PRO A 22 -17.73 -17.99 -12.73
CA PRO A 22 -17.53 -16.77 -11.98
C PRO A 22 -16.35 -16.01 -12.60
N GLN A 23 -16.61 -14.78 -13.06
CA GLN A 23 -15.55 -13.94 -13.60
C GLN A 23 -14.63 -13.56 -12.46
N ILE A 24 -13.46 -14.18 -12.40
CA ILE A 24 -12.45 -13.92 -11.39
C ILE A 24 -11.73 -12.63 -11.75
N ALA A 25 -11.83 -11.63 -10.86
CA ALA A 25 -11.28 -10.29 -11.05
C ALA A 25 -10.20 -10.00 -9.99
N ILE A 26 -9.02 -10.62 -10.13
CA ILE A 26 -7.86 -10.34 -9.28
C ILE A 26 -6.97 -9.32 -9.97
N VAL A 27 -6.50 -8.32 -9.24
CA VAL A 27 -5.59 -7.27 -9.74
C VAL A 27 -4.37 -7.16 -8.80
N PRO A 28 -3.15 -7.37 -9.31
CA PRO A 28 -2.80 -7.81 -10.68
C PRO A 28 -3.27 -9.23 -10.97
N TYR A 29 -3.54 -9.52 -12.26
CA TYR A 29 -3.94 -10.86 -12.66
C TYR A 29 -2.80 -11.85 -12.46
N PRO A 30 -3.02 -13.03 -11.85
CA PRO A 30 -1.97 -14.00 -11.57
C PRO A 30 -1.34 -14.55 -12.84
N ASN A 31 -0.08 -14.99 -12.76
CA ASN A 31 0.63 -15.62 -13.88
C ASN A 31 -0.07 -16.89 -14.37
N HIS A 32 -0.61 -17.67 -13.44
CA HIS A 32 -1.38 -18.87 -13.74
C HIS A 32 -2.64 -18.91 -12.87
N LEU A 33 -3.79 -19.12 -13.49
CA LEU A 33 -5.08 -19.26 -12.84
C LEU A 33 -5.94 -20.29 -13.57
N GLU A 34 -6.34 -21.33 -12.85
CA GLU A 34 -7.31 -22.32 -13.31
C GLU A 34 -8.58 -22.21 -12.47
N THR A 35 -9.75 -22.19 -13.09
CA THR A 35 -11.04 -22.21 -12.41
C THR A 35 -11.53 -23.65 -12.22
N GLY A 36 -11.95 -23.97 -10.99
CA GLY A 36 -12.61 -25.22 -10.64
C GLY A 36 -14.14 -25.09 -10.64
N ARG A 37 -14.82 -26.17 -10.30
CA ARG A 37 -16.28 -26.16 -10.12
C ARG A 37 -16.62 -26.05 -8.63
N GLY A 38 -17.57 -25.17 -8.28
CA GLY A 38 -18.06 -25.01 -6.93
C GLY A 38 -17.36 -23.88 -6.17
N THR A 39 -17.65 -23.79 -4.89
CA THR A 39 -17.15 -22.76 -3.97
C THR A 39 -16.76 -23.40 -2.63
N TYR A 40 -15.93 -22.74 -1.86
CA TYR A 40 -15.62 -23.08 -0.48
C TYR A 40 -16.12 -21.99 0.46
N ARG A 41 -16.90 -22.37 1.47
CA ARG A 41 -17.41 -21.45 2.49
C ARG A 41 -16.37 -21.21 3.57
N VAL A 42 -16.05 -19.93 3.84
CA VAL A 42 -14.98 -19.53 4.76
C VAL A 42 -15.45 -19.23 6.20
N THR A 43 -16.77 -19.12 6.42
CA THR A 43 -17.36 -18.86 7.75
C THR A 43 -17.16 -20.05 8.68
N ASP A 44 -16.75 -19.79 9.92
CA ASP A 44 -16.56 -20.81 10.98
C ASP A 44 -15.56 -21.92 10.59
N ARG A 45 -14.54 -21.56 9.83
CA ARG A 45 -13.48 -22.48 9.42
C ARG A 45 -12.22 -22.30 10.27
N PRO A 46 -11.60 -23.37 10.73
CA PRO A 46 -10.28 -23.27 11.38
C PRO A 46 -9.24 -22.80 10.40
N VAL A 47 -8.30 -22.00 10.90
CA VAL A 47 -7.14 -21.52 10.16
C VAL A 47 -5.89 -22.14 10.78
N THR A 48 -5.09 -22.86 10.01
CA THR A 48 -3.87 -23.48 10.49
C THR A 48 -2.66 -22.91 9.79
N CYS A 49 -1.68 -22.48 10.56
CA CYS A 49 -0.41 -21.98 10.09
C CYS A 49 0.69 -23.00 10.41
N ASP A 50 1.52 -23.34 9.43
CA ASP A 50 2.71 -24.17 9.61
C ASP A 50 3.66 -23.52 10.64
N SER A 51 4.15 -24.29 11.61
CA SER A 51 5.07 -23.81 12.65
C SER A 51 6.39 -23.26 12.09
N ARG A 52 6.76 -23.62 10.85
CA ARG A 52 7.95 -23.12 10.15
C ARG A 52 7.79 -21.70 9.61
N THR A 53 6.56 -21.15 9.61
CA THR A 53 6.34 -19.75 9.19
C THR A 53 6.93 -18.79 10.21
N ASP A 54 7.45 -17.66 9.73
CA ASP A 54 7.95 -16.60 10.60
C ASP A 54 6.83 -15.87 11.37
N GLU A 55 7.19 -15.14 12.42
CA GLU A 55 6.23 -14.40 13.24
C GLU A 55 5.43 -13.34 12.46
N ARG A 56 6.00 -12.75 11.39
CA ARG A 56 5.30 -11.77 10.57
C ARG A 56 4.18 -12.44 9.78
N THR A 57 4.46 -13.59 9.21
CA THR A 57 3.46 -14.44 8.53
C THR A 57 2.35 -14.84 9.49
N GLN A 58 2.70 -15.34 10.68
CA GLN A 58 1.71 -15.73 11.68
C GLN A 58 0.82 -14.54 12.08
N ARG A 59 1.40 -13.35 12.30
CA ARG A 59 0.60 -12.15 12.58
C ARG A 59 -0.33 -11.76 11.43
N ALA A 60 0.13 -11.86 10.18
CA ALA A 60 -0.71 -11.58 9.01
C ALA A 60 -1.88 -12.55 8.91
N VAL A 61 -1.65 -13.84 9.14
CA VAL A 61 -2.69 -14.89 9.16
C VAL A 61 -3.69 -14.66 10.30
N VAL A 62 -3.22 -14.32 11.50
CA VAL A 62 -4.09 -13.95 12.63
C VAL A 62 -4.95 -12.73 12.29
N GLY A 63 -4.35 -11.70 11.68
CA GLY A 63 -5.06 -10.50 11.23
C GLY A 63 -6.13 -10.80 10.19
N PHE A 64 -5.84 -11.66 9.21
CA PHE A 64 -6.81 -12.13 8.22
C PHE A 64 -7.96 -12.89 8.87
N ALA A 65 -7.67 -13.86 9.74
CA ALA A 65 -8.70 -14.64 10.43
C ALA A 65 -9.60 -13.77 11.33
N ALA A 66 -9.02 -12.79 12.04
CA ALA A 66 -9.78 -11.85 12.86
C ALA A 66 -10.71 -10.95 12.02
N ARG A 67 -10.21 -10.44 10.88
CA ARG A 67 -11.04 -9.67 9.93
C ARG A 67 -12.18 -10.52 9.39
N LEU A 68 -11.88 -11.75 8.95
CA LEU A 68 -12.88 -12.66 8.44
C LEU A 68 -13.96 -12.95 9.48
N ALA A 69 -13.58 -13.23 10.72
CA ALA A 69 -14.51 -13.43 11.83
C ALA A 69 -15.40 -12.19 12.06
N THR A 70 -14.82 -10.99 12.03
CA THR A 70 -15.56 -9.72 12.18
C THR A 70 -16.63 -9.57 11.11
N VAL A 71 -16.26 -9.67 9.84
CA VAL A 71 -17.19 -9.38 8.72
C VAL A 71 -18.19 -10.49 8.47
N THR A 72 -17.87 -11.75 8.80
CA THR A 72 -18.80 -12.88 8.69
C THR A 72 -19.75 -13.00 9.89
N GLY A 73 -19.39 -12.39 11.03
CA GLY A 73 -20.05 -12.60 12.32
C GLY A 73 -19.83 -14.00 12.91
N GLY A 74 -18.86 -14.75 12.36
CA GLY A 74 -18.51 -16.11 12.77
C GLY A 74 -17.21 -16.19 13.58
N THR A 75 -16.60 -17.38 13.58
CA THR A 75 -15.32 -17.65 14.24
C THR A 75 -14.35 -18.35 13.30
N ASN A 76 -13.12 -17.86 13.25
CA ASN A 76 -12.04 -18.48 12.48
C ASN A 76 -10.81 -18.67 13.39
N PRO A 77 -10.82 -19.69 14.27
CA PRO A 77 -9.75 -19.91 15.24
C PRO A 77 -8.44 -20.23 14.52
N VAL A 78 -7.35 -19.59 14.96
CA VAL A 78 -6.01 -19.79 14.40
C VAL A 78 -5.20 -20.75 15.28
N THR A 79 -4.57 -21.72 14.65
CA THR A 79 -3.64 -22.66 15.29
C THR A 79 -2.31 -22.66 14.53
N VAL A 80 -1.20 -22.74 15.25
CA VAL A 80 0.15 -23.00 14.69
C VAL A 80 0.49 -24.45 14.99
N ALA A 81 0.83 -25.24 13.95
CA ALA A 81 1.06 -26.68 14.08
C ALA A 81 2.16 -27.18 13.13
N ASP A 82 2.80 -28.28 13.51
CA ASP A 82 3.81 -28.94 12.66
C ASP A 82 3.15 -29.74 11.52
N GLU A 83 1.95 -30.26 11.77
CA GLU A 83 1.14 -30.94 10.77
C GLU A 83 -0.08 -30.07 10.43
N VAL A 84 -0.16 -29.67 9.17
CA VAL A 84 -1.23 -28.79 8.67
C VAL A 84 -2.31 -29.65 8.01
N PRO A 85 -3.56 -29.59 8.47
CA PRO A 85 -4.65 -30.40 7.91
C PRO A 85 -5.04 -29.89 6.50
N ALA A 86 -5.47 -30.80 5.63
CA ALA A 86 -5.96 -30.45 4.31
C ALA A 86 -7.33 -29.73 4.33
N SER A 87 -8.08 -29.84 5.45
CA SER A 87 -9.37 -29.18 5.62
C SER A 87 -9.25 -27.86 6.37
N GLY A 88 -10.10 -26.89 6.08
CA GLY A 88 -10.04 -25.56 6.66
C GLY A 88 -9.29 -24.58 5.77
N ILE A 89 -8.62 -23.61 6.37
CA ILE A 89 -7.76 -22.65 5.67
C ILE A 89 -6.34 -22.87 6.19
N SER A 90 -5.43 -23.28 5.32
CA SER A 90 -4.08 -23.70 5.69
C SER A 90 -2.99 -22.86 5.01
N PHE A 91 -1.95 -22.55 5.78
CA PHE A 91 -0.77 -21.82 5.33
C PHE A 91 0.46 -22.70 5.54
N VAL A 92 1.07 -23.15 4.45
CA VAL A 92 2.14 -24.15 4.43
C VAL A 92 3.42 -23.58 3.87
N THR A 93 4.53 -23.77 4.58
CA THR A 93 5.85 -23.36 4.10
C THR A 93 6.36 -24.33 3.01
N ASP A 94 6.69 -23.78 1.85
CA ASP A 94 7.28 -24.50 0.72
C ASP A 94 8.52 -23.76 0.23
N GLU A 95 9.69 -24.24 0.66
CA GLU A 95 10.99 -23.64 0.34
C GLU A 95 11.36 -23.73 -1.16
N SER A 96 10.64 -24.51 -1.96
CA SER A 96 10.88 -24.61 -3.39
C SER A 96 10.34 -23.42 -4.18
N LEU A 97 9.45 -22.62 -3.58
CA LEU A 97 8.86 -21.45 -4.22
C LEU A 97 9.77 -20.21 -4.10
N PRO A 98 9.73 -19.28 -5.07
CA PRO A 98 10.44 -18.01 -4.96
C PRO A 98 10.02 -17.22 -3.72
N ALA A 99 10.88 -16.34 -3.21
CA ALA A 99 10.63 -15.55 -2.00
C ALA A 99 9.31 -14.76 -2.01
N GLU A 100 8.93 -14.21 -3.17
CA GLU A 100 7.67 -13.49 -3.40
C GLU A 100 6.62 -14.35 -4.13
N GLY A 101 6.92 -15.63 -4.39
CA GLY A 101 6.02 -16.56 -5.06
C GLY A 101 5.04 -17.22 -4.09
N TYR A 102 3.89 -17.62 -4.61
CA TYR A 102 2.89 -18.38 -3.86
C TYR A 102 2.06 -19.29 -4.76
N GLU A 103 1.48 -20.32 -4.14
CA GLU A 103 0.40 -21.11 -4.68
C GLU A 103 -0.82 -20.95 -3.79
N LEU A 104 -2.01 -20.84 -4.38
CA LEU A 104 -3.29 -20.80 -3.69
C LEU A 104 -4.21 -21.82 -4.38
N ASN A 105 -4.59 -22.84 -3.63
CA ASN A 105 -5.53 -23.87 -4.07
C ASN A 105 -6.81 -23.78 -3.24
N VAL A 106 -7.93 -23.63 -3.90
CA VAL A 106 -9.27 -23.64 -3.29
C VAL A 106 -10.06 -24.77 -3.94
N ASP A 107 -10.52 -25.70 -3.13
CA ASP A 107 -11.41 -26.78 -3.56
C ASP A 107 -12.62 -26.92 -2.60
N GLY A 108 -13.42 -27.97 -2.77
CA GLY A 108 -14.62 -28.17 -1.93
C GLY A 108 -14.31 -28.56 -0.48
N GLU A 109 -13.06 -28.92 -0.16
CA GLU A 109 -12.66 -29.39 1.16
C GLU A 109 -11.91 -28.34 1.97
N GLY A 110 -11.17 -27.43 1.27
CA GLY A 110 -10.36 -26.43 1.96
C GLY A 110 -9.74 -25.36 1.06
N ILE A 111 -8.95 -24.52 1.72
CA ILE A 111 -8.06 -23.53 1.11
C ILE A 111 -6.64 -23.82 1.57
N GLU A 112 -5.73 -24.08 0.63
CA GLU A 112 -4.32 -24.22 0.92
C GLU A 112 -3.52 -23.08 0.28
N VAL A 113 -2.74 -22.39 1.09
CA VAL A 113 -1.77 -21.38 0.68
C VAL A 113 -0.37 -21.92 0.90
N ARG A 114 0.47 -21.91 -0.12
CA ARG A 114 1.88 -22.32 -0.07
C ARG A 114 2.78 -21.16 -0.46
N ALA A 115 3.79 -20.87 0.32
CA ALA A 115 4.81 -19.87 0.02
C ALA A 115 6.10 -20.22 0.80
N SER A 116 7.23 -19.64 0.38
CA SER A 116 8.50 -19.86 1.07
C SER A 116 8.77 -18.80 2.15
N GLN A 117 8.31 -17.57 1.95
CA GLN A 117 8.60 -16.42 2.82
C GLN A 117 7.38 -15.51 3.00
N PHE A 118 7.46 -14.61 3.98
CA PHE A 118 6.40 -13.67 4.33
C PHE A 118 5.76 -12.94 3.12
N PRO A 119 6.52 -12.37 2.15
CA PRO A 119 5.90 -11.67 1.03
C PRO A 119 4.99 -12.57 0.18
N GLY A 120 5.39 -13.82 -0.05
CA GLY A 120 4.58 -14.79 -0.80
C GLY A 120 3.25 -15.09 -0.08
N PHE A 121 3.28 -15.33 1.23
CA PHE A 121 2.08 -15.51 2.04
C PHE A 121 1.17 -14.28 2.00
N LEU A 122 1.75 -13.09 2.09
CA LEU A 122 1.00 -11.83 2.03
C LEU A 122 0.30 -11.67 0.69
N TYR A 123 0.97 -11.94 -0.43
CA TYR A 123 0.38 -11.83 -1.76
C TYR A 123 -0.70 -12.88 -2.02
N ALA A 124 -0.54 -14.06 -1.46
CA ALA A 124 -1.61 -15.08 -1.46
C ALA A 124 -2.84 -14.61 -0.69
N LEU A 125 -2.64 -14.02 0.50
CA LEU A 125 -3.73 -13.42 1.28
C LEU A 125 -4.46 -12.33 0.49
N GLN A 126 -3.72 -11.44 -0.21
CA GLN A 126 -4.34 -10.41 -1.04
C GLN A 126 -5.15 -11.00 -2.19
N SER A 127 -4.68 -12.09 -2.80
CA SER A 127 -5.45 -12.79 -3.83
C SER A 127 -6.69 -13.45 -3.25
N LEU A 128 -6.59 -14.09 -2.09
CA LEU A 128 -7.71 -14.72 -1.40
C LEU A 128 -8.78 -13.69 -0.99
N GLU A 129 -8.36 -12.52 -0.47
CA GLU A 129 -9.27 -11.43 -0.12
C GLU A 129 -10.01 -10.88 -1.34
N GLN A 130 -9.34 -10.77 -2.49
CA GLN A 130 -9.97 -10.33 -3.74
C GLN A 130 -10.93 -11.37 -4.36
N LEU A 131 -10.83 -12.63 -3.96
CA LEU A 131 -11.79 -13.68 -4.34
C LEU A 131 -13.04 -13.67 -3.45
N LEU A 132 -13.00 -13.01 -2.29
CA LEU A 132 -14.11 -12.84 -1.37
C LEU A 132 -15.01 -11.65 -1.79
N PRO A 133 -16.25 -11.57 -1.28
CA PRO A 133 -17.05 -10.37 -1.44
C PRO A 133 -16.33 -9.12 -0.95
N ALA A 134 -16.53 -7.97 -1.59
CA ALA A 134 -15.89 -6.69 -1.22
C ALA A 134 -16.14 -6.28 0.23
N ALA A 135 -17.17 -6.83 0.87
CA ALA A 135 -17.43 -6.66 2.30
C ALA A 135 -16.30 -7.18 3.20
N VAL A 136 -15.34 -7.97 2.68
CA VAL A 136 -14.14 -8.42 3.41
C VAL A 136 -13.28 -7.24 3.91
N TYR A 137 -13.32 -6.10 3.24
CA TYR A 137 -12.64 -4.87 3.63
C TYR A 137 -13.46 -3.99 4.59
N GLY A 138 -14.64 -4.46 5.01
CA GLY A 138 -15.48 -3.77 6.00
C GLY A 138 -14.99 -3.94 7.43
N THR A 139 -15.62 -3.19 8.33
CA THR A 139 -15.34 -3.22 9.78
C THR A 139 -16.49 -3.78 10.59
N GLU A 140 -17.62 -4.07 9.94
CA GLU A 140 -18.87 -4.55 10.54
C GLU A 140 -19.33 -5.86 9.89
N PRO A 141 -20.11 -6.69 10.59
CA PRO A 141 -20.68 -7.91 10.03
C PRO A 141 -21.55 -7.62 8.80
N ALA A 142 -21.37 -8.41 7.74
CA ALA A 142 -22.18 -8.36 6.52
C ALA A 142 -22.87 -9.73 6.30
N PRO A 143 -23.95 -10.04 7.03
CA PRO A 143 -24.59 -11.36 7.04
C PRO A 143 -25.22 -11.74 5.70
N ASP A 144 -25.57 -10.77 4.87
CA ASP A 144 -26.15 -10.99 3.54
C ASP A 144 -25.11 -11.28 2.45
N ALA A 145 -23.81 -11.15 2.75
CA ALA A 145 -22.76 -11.47 1.80
C ALA A 145 -22.55 -12.98 1.67
N ALA A 146 -22.33 -13.44 0.44
CA ALA A 146 -21.98 -14.84 0.19
C ALA A 146 -20.50 -15.08 0.54
N TRP A 147 -20.23 -15.48 1.77
CA TRP A 147 -18.88 -15.73 2.29
C TRP A 147 -18.31 -17.05 1.73
N GLU A 148 -18.16 -17.07 0.42
CA GLU A 148 -17.65 -18.20 -0.35
C GLU A 148 -16.56 -17.75 -1.31
N VAL A 149 -15.55 -18.61 -1.49
CA VAL A 149 -14.46 -18.44 -2.45
C VAL A 149 -14.67 -19.43 -3.59
N PRO A 150 -14.60 -19.01 -4.86
CA PRO A 150 -14.67 -19.95 -5.99
C PRO A 150 -13.49 -20.92 -5.96
N CYS A 151 -13.74 -22.18 -6.35
CA CYS A 151 -12.67 -23.15 -6.51
C CYS A 151 -11.71 -22.71 -7.61
N VAL A 152 -10.44 -22.55 -7.24
CA VAL A 152 -9.37 -22.08 -8.14
C VAL A 152 -8.04 -22.72 -7.79
N LYS A 153 -7.14 -22.76 -8.78
CA LYS A 153 -5.70 -22.97 -8.58
C LYS A 153 -4.95 -21.79 -9.13
N ILE A 154 -4.17 -21.15 -8.29
CA ILE A 154 -3.34 -20.00 -8.63
C ILE A 154 -1.89 -20.35 -8.33
N ALA A 155 -0.99 -20.08 -9.29
CA ALA A 155 0.44 -20.04 -9.07
C ALA A 155 0.94 -18.70 -9.60
N ASP A 156 1.55 -17.91 -8.73
CA ASP A 156 1.91 -16.53 -9.03
C ASP A 156 3.24 -16.12 -8.39
N ALA A 157 3.93 -15.24 -9.05
CA ALA A 157 5.11 -14.54 -8.53
C ALA A 157 5.25 -13.21 -9.28
N PRO A 158 5.68 -12.13 -8.63
CA PRO A 158 5.88 -10.86 -9.29
C PRO A 158 6.92 -10.95 -10.41
N ARG A 159 6.64 -10.29 -11.53
CA ARG A 159 7.59 -10.18 -12.65
C ARG A 159 8.72 -9.21 -12.37
N PHE A 160 8.44 -8.14 -11.60
CA PHE A 160 9.39 -7.08 -11.25
C PHE A 160 9.63 -7.06 -9.76
N ALA A 161 10.89 -6.97 -9.34
CA ALA A 161 11.27 -6.87 -7.93
C ALA A 161 10.84 -5.52 -7.33
N TYR A 162 10.98 -4.42 -8.07
CA TYR A 162 10.53 -3.09 -7.66
C TYR A 162 9.14 -2.80 -8.21
N ARG A 163 8.17 -2.59 -7.31
CA ARG A 163 6.78 -2.24 -7.65
C ARG A 163 6.35 -1.09 -6.77
N GLY A 164 6.72 0.12 -7.21
CA GLY A 164 6.62 1.33 -6.40
C GLY A 164 5.45 2.22 -6.75
N MET A 165 5.03 2.99 -5.74
CA MET A 165 4.19 4.17 -5.87
C MET A 165 4.90 5.35 -5.22
N HIS A 166 4.65 6.54 -5.75
CA HIS A 166 5.15 7.80 -5.23
C HIS A 166 4.03 8.60 -4.57
N LEU A 167 4.31 9.22 -3.42
CA LEU A 167 3.39 10.12 -2.74
C LEU A 167 4.11 11.42 -2.38
N ASP A 168 3.72 12.51 -3.03
CA ASP A 168 4.18 13.86 -2.73
C ASP A 168 3.34 14.46 -1.60
N VAL A 169 3.93 14.59 -0.41
CA VAL A 169 3.29 15.20 0.75
C VAL A 169 3.79 16.63 1.02
N ALA A 170 4.78 17.09 0.23
CA ALA A 170 5.35 18.41 0.36
C ALA A 170 4.45 19.48 -0.27
N ARG A 171 3.98 19.27 -1.52
CA ARG A 171 3.06 20.20 -2.18
C ARG A 171 1.69 20.22 -1.50
N HIS A 172 1.21 19.02 -1.08
CA HIS A 172 0.03 18.89 -0.21
C HIS A 172 0.31 17.91 0.91
N PHE A 173 0.07 18.34 2.14
CA PHE A 173 0.26 17.50 3.32
C PHE A 173 -0.89 16.51 3.47
N PHE A 174 -0.57 15.25 3.73
CA PHE A 174 -1.52 14.19 4.06
C PHE A 174 -1.28 13.72 5.48
N SER A 175 -2.34 13.46 6.23
CA SER A 175 -2.25 12.92 7.58
C SER A 175 -1.63 11.52 7.60
N VAL A 176 -1.14 11.09 8.76
CA VAL A 176 -0.63 9.72 8.97
C VAL A 176 -1.66 8.66 8.57
N ASP A 177 -2.94 8.89 8.88
CA ASP A 177 -4.02 7.95 8.52
C ASP A 177 -4.24 7.86 7.00
N GLU A 178 -4.09 8.97 6.28
CA GLU A 178 -4.17 8.97 4.82
C GLU A 178 -2.99 8.25 4.19
N VAL A 179 -1.77 8.46 4.69
CA VAL A 179 -0.57 7.73 4.26
C VAL A 179 -0.72 6.23 4.52
N LYS A 180 -1.21 5.82 5.69
CA LYS A 180 -1.49 4.42 6.00
C LYS A 180 -2.55 3.81 5.07
N ARG A 181 -3.61 4.55 4.76
CA ARG A 181 -4.61 4.11 3.78
C ARG A 181 -4.02 3.94 2.38
N TYR A 182 -3.10 4.83 1.98
CA TYR A 182 -2.38 4.70 0.72
C TYR A 182 -1.54 3.40 0.70
N ILE A 183 -0.85 3.08 1.79
CA ILE A 183 -0.09 1.84 1.96
C ILE A 183 -1.02 0.61 1.91
N ASP A 184 -2.23 0.66 2.52
CA ASP A 184 -3.20 -0.43 2.42
C ASP A 184 -3.60 -0.72 0.97
N VAL A 185 -3.89 0.34 0.18
CA VAL A 185 -4.21 0.20 -1.24
C VAL A 185 -3.03 -0.37 -2.03
N MET A 186 -1.80 0.06 -1.73
CA MET A 186 -0.59 -0.52 -2.32
C MET A 186 -0.48 -2.02 -2.03
N ALA A 187 -0.68 -2.42 -0.78
CA ALA A 187 -0.58 -3.82 -0.35
C ALA A 187 -1.62 -4.71 -1.06
N ILE A 188 -2.88 -4.26 -1.17
CA ILE A 188 -3.94 -4.97 -1.90
C ILE A 188 -3.53 -5.28 -3.34
N HIS A 189 -2.76 -4.39 -3.98
CA HIS A 189 -2.26 -4.54 -5.34
C HIS A 189 -0.84 -5.15 -5.42
N LYS A 190 -0.33 -5.70 -4.31
CA LYS A 190 1.00 -6.35 -4.23
C LYS A 190 2.16 -5.42 -4.60
N LEU A 191 2.00 -4.10 -4.42
CA LEU A 191 3.06 -3.13 -4.53
C LEU A 191 3.91 -3.18 -3.26
N ASN A 192 5.24 -3.04 -3.40
CA ASN A 192 6.18 -3.30 -2.31
C ASN A 192 7.08 -2.12 -1.96
N THR A 193 6.94 -0.98 -2.61
CA THR A 193 7.82 0.18 -2.39
C THR A 193 7.03 1.47 -2.41
N LEU A 194 7.05 2.22 -1.30
CA LEU A 194 6.55 3.59 -1.23
C LEU A 194 7.71 4.56 -1.33
N HIS A 195 7.75 5.36 -2.39
CA HIS A 195 8.60 6.52 -2.51
C HIS A 195 7.87 7.71 -1.86
N TRP A 196 8.36 8.16 -0.70
CA TRP A 196 7.72 9.19 0.11
C TRP A 196 8.47 10.52 -0.03
N HIS A 197 7.92 11.43 -0.83
CA HIS A 197 8.50 12.73 -1.12
C HIS A 197 8.15 13.71 0.00
N LEU A 198 9.11 13.92 0.91
CA LEU A 198 8.91 14.58 2.20
C LEU A 198 9.25 16.06 2.20
N THR A 199 10.01 16.54 1.21
CA THR A 199 10.52 17.93 1.22
C THR A 199 10.48 18.55 -0.15
N ASP A 200 10.06 19.83 -0.22
CA ASP A 200 10.03 20.62 -1.44
C ASP A 200 9.89 22.11 -1.11
N ASP A 201 9.86 22.97 -2.14
CA ASP A 201 9.70 24.43 -2.01
C ASP A 201 8.45 24.84 -1.21
N GLN A 202 7.38 24.02 -1.27
CA GLN A 202 6.08 24.31 -0.69
C GLN A 202 5.92 23.78 0.74
N GLY A 203 6.90 23.01 1.25
CA GLY A 203 6.93 22.58 2.63
C GLY A 203 7.92 21.49 2.95
N TRP A 204 8.48 21.58 4.14
CA TRP A 204 9.30 20.57 4.78
C TRP A 204 8.44 19.72 5.72
N ARG A 205 8.36 18.39 5.52
CA ARG A 205 7.36 17.53 6.19
C ARG A 205 7.92 16.53 7.20
N ILE A 206 9.22 16.47 7.40
CA ILE A 206 9.86 15.53 8.33
C ILE A 206 10.56 16.28 9.48
N GLU A 207 10.28 15.88 10.72
CA GLU A 207 10.98 16.40 11.89
C GLU A 207 12.46 15.99 11.88
N ILE A 208 13.35 16.97 11.94
CA ILE A 208 14.80 16.81 12.15
C ILE A 208 15.15 17.52 13.44
N LYS A 209 15.45 16.75 14.49
CA LYS A 209 15.66 17.30 15.84
C LYS A 209 16.86 18.25 15.92
N ARG A 210 17.88 17.99 15.14
CA ARG A 210 19.04 18.86 15.01
C ARG A 210 18.71 20.22 14.39
N TYR A 211 17.67 20.28 13.55
CA TYR A 211 17.26 21.47 12.81
C TYR A 211 15.76 21.77 13.01
N PRO A 212 15.33 22.20 14.21
CA PRO A 212 13.91 22.33 14.54
C PRO A 212 13.15 23.37 13.72
N GLU A 213 13.83 24.41 13.21
CA GLU A 213 13.18 25.43 12.38
C GLU A 213 12.69 24.88 11.04
N LEU A 214 13.21 23.72 10.58
CA LEU A 214 12.71 23.07 9.37
C LEU A 214 11.21 22.76 9.46
N THR A 215 10.75 22.37 10.63
CA THR A 215 9.31 22.12 10.88
C THR A 215 8.60 23.31 11.47
N ALA A 216 9.25 24.08 12.35
CA ALA A 216 8.61 25.26 12.96
C ALA A 216 8.31 26.37 11.93
N VAL A 217 9.15 26.55 10.94
CA VAL A 217 9.04 27.57 9.89
C VAL A 217 8.76 26.93 8.52
N GLY A 218 9.58 25.95 8.12
CA GLY A 218 9.56 25.37 6.78
C GLY A 218 8.33 24.52 6.48
N SER A 219 7.57 24.08 7.48
CA SER A 219 6.39 23.24 7.26
C SER A 219 5.12 24.00 6.88
N ILE A 220 5.11 25.33 6.99
CA ILE A 220 3.90 26.16 6.79
C ILE A 220 4.15 27.24 5.76
N ARG A 221 3.32 27.26 4.70
CA ARG A 221 3.24 28.38 3.74
C ARG A 221 2.09 29.32 4.10
N LYS A 222 2.22 30.59 3.81
CA LYS A 222 1.24 31.63 4.15
C LYS A 222 -0.08 31.51 3.40
N ALA A 223 -0.03 31.04 2.15
CA ALA A 223 -1.19 30.90 1.28
C ALA A 223 -0.87 29.95 0.13
N THR A 224 -1.87 29.44 -0.54
CA THR A 224 -1.72 28.61 -1.74
C THR A 224 -2.31 29.32 -2.96
N VAL A 225 -1.65 29.23 -4.11
CA VAL A 225 -2.14 29.75 -5.38
C VAL A 225 -3.46 29.08 -5.77
N VAL A 226 -4.43 29.90 -6.18
CA VAL A 226 -5.75 29.39 -6.59
C VAL A 226 -5.66 28.92 -8.04
N ARG A 227 -5.81 27.61 -8.25
CA ARG A 227 -5.71 26.96 -9.58
C ARG A 227 -4.33 27.25 -10.22
N LYS A 228 -4.31 27.77 -11.46
CA LYS A 228 -3.11 28.20 -12.18
C LYS A 228 -3.07 29.72 -12.40
N GLU A 229 -3.80 30.47 -11.59
CA GLU A 229 -3.88 31.93 -11.69
C GLU A 229 -2.75 32.56 -10.87
N TRP A 230 -1.58 32.70 -11.47
CA TRP A 230 -0.38 33.25 -10.86
C TRP A 230 -0.66 34.67 -10.33
N GLY A 231 -0.48 34.85 -9.03
CA GLY A 231 -0.77 36.11 -8.34
C GLY A 231 -2.09 36.11 -7.55
N THR A 232 -2.94 35.10 -7.72
CA THR A 232 -4.16 34.93 -6.91
C THR A 232 -3.95 33.85 -5.88
N TYR A 233 -4.03 34.20 -4.59
CA TYR A 233 -3.82 33.30 -3.46
C TYR A 233 -5.09 33.19 -2.61
N ASP A 234 -5.27 32.03 -1.94
CA ASP A 234 -6.42 31.76 -1.06
C ASP A 234 -6.35 32.50 0.29
N GLY A 235 -5.20 33.07 0.63
CA GLY A 235 -4.99 33.79 1.88
C GLY A 235 -5.03 32.93 3.15
N THR A 236 -5.00 31.61 3.00
CA THR A 236 -5.08 30.66 4.12
C THR A 236 -3.75 29.97 4.36
N PRO A 237 -3.17 30.07 5.56
CA PRO A 237 -1.98 29.30 5.90
C PRO A 237 -2.23 27.80 5.75
N TYR A 238 -1.24 27.11 5.15
CA TYR A 238 -1.36 25.67 4.88
C TYR A 238 -0.05 24.95 5.22
N GLY A 239 -0.14 23.79 5.88
CA GLY A 239 1.03 23.01 6.22
C GLY A 239 0.76 21.86 7.14
N GLY A 240 1.82 21.32 7.68
CA GLY A 240 1.89 20.17 8.57
C GLY A 240 3.22 19.45 8.41
N PHE A 241 3.55 18.58 9.33
CA PHE A 241 4.74 17.75 9.27
C PHE A 241 4.51 16.47 10.08
N TYR A 242 5.38 15.50 9.91
CA TYR A 242 5.41 14.26 10.67
C TYR A 242 6.50 14.34 11.73
N THR A 243 6.17 14.01 12.96
CA THR A 243 7.14 13.76 14.01
C THR A 243 7.93 12.49 13.73
N GLN A 244 9.09 12.34 14.31
CA GLN A 244 9.88 11.12 14.16
C GLN A 244 9.14 9.86 14.64
N ASP A 245 8.29 9.99 15.66
CA ASP A 245 7.48 8.87 16.14
C ASP A 245 6.38 8.48 15.15
N GLU A 246 5.74 9.46 14.48
CA GLU A 246 4.79 9.22 13.40
C GLU A 246 5.47 8.58 12.18
N ILE A 247 6.69 9.00 11.84
CA ILE A 247 7.49 8.35 10.78
C ILE A 247 7.76 6.88 11.13
N ARG A 248 8.22 6.58 12.35
CA ARG A 248 8.48 5.20 12.78
C ARG A 248 7.21 4.35 12.75
N ASP A 249 6.08 4.92 13.12
CA ASP A 249 4.78 4.25 13.08
C ASP A 249 4.37 3.92 11.62
N VAL A 250 4.51 4.87 10.69
CA VAL A 250 4.25 4.63 9.25
C VAL A 250 5.21 3.58 8.68
N VAL A 251 6.49 3.66 8.97
CA VAL A 251 7.51 2.70 8.49
C VAL A 251 7.21 1.29 9.00
N LYS A 252 6.88 1.15 10.28
CA LYS A 252 6.46 -0.13 10.85
C LYS A 252 5.17 -0.65 10.21
N TYR A 253 4.18 0.21 10.03
CA TYR A 253 2.90 -0.13 9.41
C TYR A 253 3.08 -0.63 7.98
N ALA A 254 3.95 0.02 7.21
CA ALA A 254 4.32 -0.39 5.85
C ALA A 254 5.03 -1.75 5.85
N ALA A 255 6.00 -1.92 6.75
CA ALA A 255 6.74 -3.18 6.87
C ALA A 255 5.82 -4.37 7.17
N ASP A 256 4.83 -4.21 8.07
CA ASP A 256 3.84 -5.25 8.39
C ASP A 256 2.95 -5.62 7.17
N ARG A 257 2.97 -4.79 6.10
CA ARG A 257 2.27 -4.98 4.81
C ARG A 257 3.19 -5.32 3.64
N GLY A 258 4.45 -5.63 3.92
CA GLY A 258 5.43 -5.96 2.89
C GLY A 258 5.86 -4.77 2.02
N VAL A 259 5.64 -3.53 2.50
CA VAL A 259 6.01 -2.31 1.79
C VAL A 259 7.24 -1.70 2.45
N THR A 260 8.28 -1.46 1.65
CA THR A 260 9.47 -0.69 2.04
C THR A 260 9.22 0.79 1.74
N VAL A 261 9.54 1.66 2.69
CA VAL A 261 9.42 3.11 2.50
C VAL A 261 10.80 3.68 2.16
N ILE A 262 10.92 4.30 0.98
CA ILE A 262 12.10 5.05 0.54
C ILE A 262 11.79 6.54 0.74
N PRO A 263 12.43 7.22 1.70
CA PRO A 263 12.24 8.65 1.89
C PRO A 263 12.95 9.44 0.80
N GLU A 264 12.36 10.58 0.41
CA GLU A 264 13.05 11.56 -0.43
C GLU A 264 13.24 12.87 0.32
N ILE A 265 14.49 13.35 0.28
CA ILE A 265 14.93 14.69 0.66
C ILE A 265 15.49 15.32 -0.60
N ASP A 266 14.68 16.10 -1.28
CA ASP A 266 15.08 16.70 -2.56
C ASP A 266 16.14 17.79 -2.37
N LEU A 267 17.23 17.72 -3.12
CA LEU A 267 18.36 18.65 -3.03
C LEU A 267 19.18 18.65 -4.33
N PRO A 268 19.94 19.73 -4.65
CA PRO A 268 20.03 21.00 -3.93
C PRO A 268 18.94 22.00 -4.33
N GLY A 269 18.17 21.74 -5.39
CA GLY A 269 16.93 22.43 -5.77
C GLY A 269 15.79 22.08 -4.82
N HIS A 270 14.62 22.67 -5.04
CA HIS A 270 13.40 22.39 -4.26
C HIS A 270 13.56 22.51 -2.74
N MET A 271 14.45 23.39 -2.30
CA MET A 271 14.84 23.57 -0.90
C MET A 271 14.37 24.91 -0.30
N LEU A 272 13.45 25.63 -0.96
CA LEU A 272 13.03 26.95 -0.50
C LEU A 272 12.38 26.92 0.90
N ALA A 273 11.69 25.84 1.26
CA ALA A 273 11.19 25.65 2.62
C ALA A 273 12.32 25.57 3.66
N ALA A 274 13.38 24.84 3.35
CA ALA A 274 14.56 24.76 4.21
C ALA A 274 15.32 26.10 4.26
N LEU A 275 15.47 26.77 3.12
CA LEU A 275 16.10 28.09 3.04
C LEU A 275 15.32 29.16 3.82
N THR A 276 13.99 29.06 3.89
CA THR A 276 13.18 29.95 4.71
C THR A 276 13.50 29.77 6.19
N ALA A 277 13.77 28.53 6.62
CA ALA A 277 14.14 28.21 8.00
C ALA A 277 15.61 28.58 8.32
N TYR A 278 16.51 28.37 7.36
CA TYR A 278 17.97 28.57 7.51
C TYR A 278 18.53 29.36 6.31
N PRO A 279 18.30 30.67 6.24
CA PRO A 279 18.65 31.49 5.05
C PRO A 279 20.14 31.49 4.68
N GLU A 280 21.00 31.26 5.68
CA GLU A 280 22.45 31.20 5.46
C GLU A 280 22.90 30.01 4.60
N LEU A 281 22.02 29.00 4.35
CA LEU A 281 22.32 27.87 3.47
C LEU A 281 22.17 28.22 1.99
N GLY A 282 21.42 29.27 1.66
CA GLY A 282 21.24 29.73 0.28
C GLY A 282 22.38 30.61 -0.23
N CYS A 283 22.53 30.72 -1.55
CA CYS A 283 23.60 31.48 -2.18
C CYS A 283 23.48 32.98 -1.90
N THR A 284 22.27 33.54 -1.86
CA THR A 284 22.00 34.97 -1.64
C THR A 284 21.85 35.31 -0.16
N GLY A 285 21.53 34.35 0.71
CA GLY A 285 21.29 34.57 2.15
C GLY A 285 19.89 35.12 2.45
N GLY A 286 18.99 35.11 1.49
CA GLY A 286 17.58 35.49 1.65
C GLY A 286 17.30 36.98 1.49
N PRO A 287 16.13 37.45 1.91
CA PRO A 287 15.08 36.68 2.59
C PRO A 287 14.37 35.67 1.69
N TYR A 288 13.98 34.52 2.24
CA TYR A 288 13.23 33.47 1.55
C TYR A 288 11.85 33.31 2.18
N GLU A 289 10.93 32.70 1.43
CA GLU A 289 9.58 32.39 1.90
C GLU A 289 9.14 31.01 1.37
N VAL A 290 8.52 30.20 2.22
CA VAL A 290 7.93 28.91 1.81
C VAL A 290 6.94 29.13 0.67
N TRP A 291 7.11 28.42 -0.42
CA TRP A 291 6.41 28.75 -1.65
C TRP A 291 4.94 28.33 -1.65
N GLY A 292 4.09 29.24 -2.06
CA GLY A 292 2.64 29.00 -2.18
C GLY A 292 2.18 28.67 -3.60
N ARG A 293 3.11 28.46 -4.56
CA ARG A 293 2.78 28.29 -5.99
C ARG A 293 3.53 27.11 -6.63
N TRP A 294 3.18 26.81 -7.86
CA TRP A 294 3.83 25.84 -8.72
C TRP A 294 5.09 26.40 -9.38
N GLY A 295 6.00 25.53 -9.76
CA GLY A 295 7.16 25.82 -10.58
C GLY A 295 8.46 25.46 -9.89
N VAL A 296 9.55 25.97 -10.44
CA VAL A 296 10.93 25.77 -9.97
C VAL A 296 11.42 27.09 -9.35
N ALA A 297 11.87 27.07 -8.10
CA ALA A 297 12.47 28.22 -7.46
C ALA A 297 13.92 28.40 -7.96
N ASP A 298 14.33 29.66 -8.13
CA ASP A 298 15.70 29.97 -8.55
C ASP A 298 16.72 29.81 -7.42
N ASP A 299 16.27 29.79 -6.17
CA ASP A 299 17.11 29.67 -4.97
C ASP A 299 17.33 28.20 -4.59
N VAL A 300 18.59 27.83 -4.41
CA VAL A 300 19.02 26.46 -4.09
C VAL A 300 19.95 26.44 -2.87
N LEU A 301 20.17 25.29 -2.28
CA LEU A 301 21.26 25.08 -1.32
C LEU A 301 22.61 25.46 -2.00
N CYS A 302 23.40 26.30 -1.33
CA CYS A 302 24.65 26.81 -1.91
C CYS A 302 25.77 25.76 -1.82
N PRO A 303 26.20 25.15 -2.91
CA PRO A 303 27.24 24.11 -2.87
C PRO A 303 28.63 24.66 -2.56
N GLY A 304 28.79 25.97 -2.61
CA GLY A 304 30.06 26.64 -2.26
C GLY A 304 30.26 26.90 -0.77
N ARG A 305 29.35 26.43 0.09
CA ARG A 305 29.42 26.68 1.54
C ARG A 305 29.55 25.36 2.31
N GLU A 306 30.55 25.27 3.19
CA GLU A 306 30.77 24.10 4.05
C GLU A 306 29.51 23.80 4.94
N LYS A 307 28.87 24.85 5.44
CA LYS A 307 27.62 24.72 6.23
C LYS A 307 26.51 23.93 5.50
N THR A 308 26.46 23.96 4.18
CA THR A 308 25.49 23.18 3.41
C THR A 308 25.74 21.70 3.58
N PHE A 309 26.99 21.26 3.56
CA PHE A 309 27.36 19.86 3.75
C PHE A 309 27.12 19.42 5.19
N GLU A 310 27.49 20.26 6.19
CA GLU A 310 27.21 20.00 7.60
C GLU A 310 25.69 19.86 7.87
N PHE A 311 24.88 20.69 7.20
CA PHE A 311 23.42 20.61 7.26
C PHE A 311 22.92 19.30 6.66
N LEU A 312 23.35 18.96 5.45
CA LEU A 312 22.92 17.73 4.76
C LEU A 312 23.34 16.47 5.52
N GLU A 313 24.58 16.42 6.05
CA GLU A 313 25.03 15.33 6.92
C GLU A 313 24.14 15.17 8.15
N GLY A 314 23.77 16.28 8.80
CA GLY A 314 22.90 16.25 9.95
C GLY A 314 21.49 15.77 9.63
N VAL A 315 20.90 16.22 8.52
CA VAL A 315 19.58 15.78 8.04
C VAL A 315 19.58 14.30 7.68
N LEU A 316 20.51 13.90 6.80
CA LEU A 316 20.57 12.54 6.29
C LEU A 316 20.90 11.52 7.39
N THR A 317 21.68 11.91 8.42
CA THR A 317 21.93 11.04 9.58
C THR A 317 20.62 10.66 10.29
N GLU A 318 19.77 11.65 10.60
CA GLU A 318 18.49 11.35 11.25
C GLU A 318 17.52 10.61 10.33
N VAL A 319 17.53 10.89 9.02
CA VAL A 319 16.72 10.14 8.05
C VAL A 319 17.15 8.68 7.99
N MET A 320 18.45 8.38 7.96
CA MET A 320 18.96 7.00 7.98
C MET A 320 18.59 6.23 9.26
N GLU A 321 18.46 6.92 10.40
CA GLU A 321 18.00 6.31 11.65
C GLU A 321 16.51 5.98 11.65
N LEU A 322 15.71 6.70 10.86
CA LEU A 322 14.25 6.55 10.81
C LEU A 322 13.80 5.52 9.77
N PHE A 323 14.54 5.37 8.68
CA PHE A 323 14.16 4.52 7.55
C PHE A 323 15.14 3.37 7.37
N PRO A 324 14.68 2.11 7.54
CA PRO A 324 15.54 0.93 7.36
C PRO A 324 15.73 0.53 5.89
N SER A 325 15.28 1.34 4.94
CA SER A 325 15.46 1.10 3.50
C SER A 325 16.94 1.19 3.13
N GLU A 326 17.35 0.39 2.16
CA GLU A 326 18.71 0.41 1.59
C GLU A 326 19.03 1.72 0.86
N TYR A 327 17.98 2.41 0.39
CA TYR A 327 18.08 3.61 -0.42
C TYR A 327 17.41 4.80 0.25
N ILE A 328 17.99 5.98 0.08
CA ILE A 328 17.39 7.29 0.28
C ILE A 328 17.40 7.99 -1.07
N HIS A 329 16.26 8.53 -1.49
CA HIS A 329 16.17 9.35 -2.69
C HIS A 329 16.57 10.80 -2.35
N ILE A 330 17.41 11.41 -3.16
CA ILE A 330 17.90 12.77 -2.94
C ILE A 330 17.40 13.77 -3.99
N GLY A 331 16.42 13.38 -4.80
CA GLY A 331 15.89 14.22 -5.88
C GLY A 331 16.96 14.52 -6.92
N GLY A 332 17.32 15.77 -7.03
CA GLY A 332 18.37 16.25 -7.90
C GLY A 332 17.86 16.81 -9.22
N ASP A 333 16.54 16.95 -9.35
CA ASP A 333 15.88 17.50 -10.51
C ASP A 333 15.82 19.04 -10.47
N GLU A 334 15.56 19.61 -11.62
CA GLU A 334 15.24 21.03 -11.85
C GLU A 334 16.15 22.06 -11.14
N CYS A 335 17.40 21.69 -10.83
CA CYS A 335 18.33 22.58 -10.16
C CYS A 335 18.85 23.68 -11.14
N PRO A 336 18.50 24.95 -10.93
CA PRO A 336 19.03 26.05 -11.75
C PRO A 336 20.56 26.13 -11.69
N LYS A 337 21.16 26.56 -12.80
CA LYS A 337 22.63 26.75 -12.93
C LYS A 337 23.08 28.08 -12.39
#